data_31830072d62bd914d6944f584e2e79ef
#
_entry.id   31830072d62bd914d6944f584e2e79ef
#
_cell.length_a   1.000
_cell.length_b   1.000
_cell.length_c   1.000
_cell.angle_alpha   90.00
_cell.angle_beta   90.00
_cell.angle_gamma   90.00
#
_symmetry.space_group_name_H-M   'P 1'
#
loop_
_entity.id
_entity.type
_entity.pdbx_description
1 polymer ?
#
loop_
_entity_poly.entity_id
_entity_poly.type
_entity_poly.pdbx_seq_one_letter_code
_entity_poly.pdbx_strand_id
1 'polypeptide(L)'
;MNSHWWPHKRLPEGLQHGIAEAIIHTCESEMCKPIAKETKQDVALYVFAQLSQIPPNILEQLEKFDYSQDVPKIVIFNNEKSGELTRSDAVLLLFLNQIGVDVFHFNPTGRNDIEPYIEAGAFDSHWLEEVNFDLEFHGSSAYKNLSQTIKGLFRPFL
;
A
#
# COMPACT_ATOMS: atom_id res chain seq x y z
N MET A 1 -0.32 -14.24 20.08
CA MET A 1 -1.66 -14.31 19.46
C MET A 1 -2.09 -15.77 19.26
N ASN A 2 -3.06 -16.24 20.05
CA ASN A 2 -3.45 -17.66 20.05
C ASN A 2 -4.74 -17.96 19.28
N SER A 3 -5.24 -17.00 18.50
CA SER A 3 -6.44 -17.21 17.69
C SER A 3 -6.15 -18.18 16.54
N HIS A 4 -6.97 -19.23 16.42
CA HIS A 4 -6.74 -20.29 15.44
C HIS A 4 -6.87 -19.78 13.98
N TRP A 5 -7.63 -18.72 13.74
CA TRP A 5 -7.85 -18.10 12.43
C TRP A 5 -6.80 -17.04 12.04
N TRP A 6 -5.87 -16.65 12.96
CA TRP A 6 -4.83 -15.65 12.63
C TRP A 6 -3.86 -16.20 11.57
N PRO A 7 -3.76 -15.58 10.39
CA PRO A 7 -3.02 -16.17 9.27
C PRO A 7 -1.50 -16.04 9.41
N HIS A 8 -1.01 -15.07 10.19
CA HIS A 8 0.41 -14.70 10.25
C HIS A 8 1.18 -15.32 11.41
N LYS A 9 0.76 -16.49 11.91
CA LYS A 9 1.37 -17.18 13.09
C LYS A 9 2.84 -17.55 12.94
N ARG A 10 3.34 -17.60 11.69
CA ARG A 10 4.72 -17.99 11.39
C ARG A 10 5.71 -16.84 11.56
N LEU A 11 5.22 -15.61 11.64
CA LEU A 11 6.04 -14.42 11.82
C LEU A 11 6.50 -14.29 13.27
N PRO A 12 7.61 -13.58 13.53
CA PRO A 12 8.01 -13.19 14.88
C PRO A 12 6.88 -12.51 15.64
N GLU A 13 6.76 -12.78 16.94
CA GLU A 13 5.63 -12.32 17.76
C GLU A 13 5.48 -10.79 17.74
N GLY A 14 6.58 -10.05 17.83
CA GLY A 14 6.57 -8.58 17.74
C GLY A 14 5.98 -8.07 16.41
N LEU A 15 6.35 -8.72 15.30
CA LEU A 15 5.81 -8.35 13.99
C LEU A 15 4.33 -8.72 13.87
N GLN A 16 3.89 -9.86 14.43
CA GLN A 16 2.46 -10.21 14.49
C GLN A 16 1.63 -9.14 15.22
N HIS A 17 2.15 -8.62 16.35
CA HIS A 17 1.51 -7.54 17.10
C HIS A 17 1.47 -6.25 16.30
N GLY A 18 2.59 -5.84 15.70
CA GLY A 18 2.66 -4.65 14.85
C GLY A 18 1.69 -4.70 13.66
N ILE A 19 1.61 -5.85 12.97
CA ILE A 19 0.66 -6.05 11.87
C ILE A 19 -0.78 -5.93 12.36
N ALA A 20 -1.13 -6.58 13.47
CA ALA A 20 -2.49 -6.54 14.01
C ALA A 20 -2.89 -5.13 14.44
N GLU A 21 -1.99 -4.41 15.07
CA GLU A 21 -2.19 -3.02 15.50
C GLU A 21 -2.37 -2.09 14.28
N ALA A 22 -1.50 -2.22 13.27
CA ALA A 22 -1.63 -1.46 12.03
C ALA A 22 -2.94 -1.75 11.28
N ILE A 23 -3.40 -3.01 11.26
CA ILE A 23 -4.72 -3.37 10.69
C ILE A 23 -5.84 -2.65 11.45
N ILE A 24 -5.83 -2.69 12.79
CA ILE A 24 -6.85 -2.03 13.62
C ILE A 24 -6.85 -0.52 13.33
N HIS A 25 -5.68 0.11 13.38
CA HIS A 25 -5.56 1.54 13.10
C HIS A 25 -6.04 1.90 11.69
N THR A 26 -5.72 1.10 10.69
CA THR A 26 -6.21 1.34 9.32
C THR A 26 -7.73 1.23 9.23
N CYS A 27 -8.34 0.26 9.91
CA CYS A 27 -9.80 0.10 9.95
C CYS A 27 -10.51 1.26 10.66
N GLU A 28 -9.88 1.84 11.70
CA GLU A 28 -10.48 2.89 12.54
C GLU A 28 -10.17 4.31 12.04
N SER A 29 -9.17 4.48 11.19
CA SER A 29 -8.65 5.78 10.76
C SER A 29 -9.61 6.61 9.90
N GLU A 30 -10.66 6.03 9.36
CA GLU A 30 -11.58 6.66 8.39
C GLU A 30 -10.86 7.25 7.14
N MET A 31 -9.61 6.87 6.90
CA MET A 31 -8.83 7.37 5.76
C MET A 31 -9.21 6.71 4.43
N CYS A 32 -9.83 5.54 4.48
CA CYS A 32 -10.37 4.88 3.30
C CYS A 32 -11.77 5.38 3.00
N LYS A 33 -11.99 5.90 1.78
CA LYS A 33 -13.27 6.45 1.35
C LYS A 33 -14.34 5.36 1.16
N PRO A 34 -15.58 5.62 1.57
CA PRO A 34 -16.70 4.77 1.21
C PRO A 34 -16.99 4.85 -0.29
N ILE A 35 -17.36 3.73 -0.90
CA ILE A 35 -17.82 3.67 -2.30
C ILE A 35 -19.34 3.52 -2.30
N ALA A 36 -20.01 4.35 -3.08
CA ALA A 36 -21.46 4.34 -3.23
C ALA A 36 -22.22 4.51 -1.90
N LYS A 37 -22.93 3.45 -1.44
CA LYS A 37 -23.77 3.48 -0.24
C LYS A 37 -23.14 2.77 0.95
N GLU A 38 -21.84 2.53 0.93
CA GLU A 38 -21.16 1.88 2.04
C GLU A 38 -21.26 2.70 3.32
N THR A 39 -21.50 2.02 4.41
CA THR A 39 -21.37 2.59 5.76
C THR A 39 -19.91 2.54 6.21
N LYS A 40 -19.58 3.29 7.27
CA LYS A 40 -18.24 3.19 7.88
C LYS A 40 -17.89 1.76 8.28
N GLN A 41 -18.87 0.99 8.74
CA GLN A 41 -18.68 -0.40 9.12
C GLN A 41 -18.37 -1.29 7.91
N ASP A 42 -19.02 -1.05 6.77
CA ASP A 42 -18.73 -1.77 5.53
C ASP A 42 -17.30 -1.50 5.05
N VAL A 43 -16.86 -0.24 5.12
CA VAL A 43 -15.49 0.15 4.80
C VAL A 43 -14.49 -0.54 5.73
N ALA A 44 -14.70 -0.50 7.04
CA ALA A 44 -13.83 -1.15 8.01
C ALA A 44 -13.76 -2.67 7.79
N LEU A 45 -14.88 -3.30 7.46
CA LEU A 45 -14.93 -4.74 7.13
C LEU A 45 -14.16 -5.05 5.85
N TYR A 46 -14.31 -4.20 4.82
CA TYR A 46 -13.54 -4.33 3.58
C TYR A 46 -12.03 -4.22 3.84
N VAL A 47 -11.61 -3.18 4.56
CA VAL A 47 -10.20 -2.96 4.94
C VAL A 47 -9.66 -4.17 5.70
N PHE A 48 -10.38 -4.65 6.70
CA PHE A 48 -9.99 -5.84 7.47
C PHE A 48 -9.84 -7.08 6.59
N ALA A 49 -10.80 -7.32 5.69
CA ALA A 49 -10.76 -8.47 4.78
C ALA A 49 -9.54 -8.42 3.84
N GLN A 50 -9.23 -7.24 3.30
CA GLN A 50 -8.05 -7.05 2.44
C GLN A 50 -6.75 -7.28 3.22
N LEU A 51 -6.60 -6.68 4.39
CA LEU A 51 -5.38 -6.74 5.19
C LEU A 51 -5.20 -8.08 5.92
N SER A 52 -6.24 -8.89 6.02
CA SER A 52 -6.10 -10.28 6.48
C SER A 52 -5.36 -11.16 5.46
N GLN A 53 -5.18 -10.70 4.23
CA GLN A 53 -4.54 -11.42 3.12
C GLN A 53 -3.32 -10.66 2.57
N ILE A 54 -2.50 -10.09 3.45
CA ILE A 54 -1.27 -9.37 3.05
C ILE A 54 -0.40 -10.32 2.20
N PRO A 55 0.07 -9.86 1.02
CA PRO A 55 0.91 -10.67 0.15
C PRO A 55 2.19 -11.16 0.84
N PRO A 56 2.59 -12.44 0.66
CA PRO A 56 3.76 -13.02 1.33
C PRO A 56 5.05 -12.23 1.13
N ASN A 57 5.26 -11.68 -0.06
CA ASN A 57 6.43 -10.86 -0.38
C ASN A 57 6.50 -9.56 0.42
N ILE A 58 5.36 -8.95 0.75
CA ILE A 58 5.29 -7.81 1.66
C ILE A 58 5.69 -8.25 3.07
N LEU A 59 5.14 -9.36 3.55
CA LEU A 59 5.48 -9.90 4.87
C LEU A 59 6.97 -10.22 4.98
N GLU A 60 7.57 -10.82 3.95
CA GLU A 60 9.01 -11.09 3.90
C GLU A 60 9.86 -9.81 3.95
N GLN A 61 9.38 -8.73 3.33
CA GLN A 61 10.07 -7.44 3.43
C GLN A 61 9.93 -6.86 4.84
N LEU A 62 8.74 -6.85 5.42
CA LEU A 62 8.52 -6.36 6.78
C LEU A 62 9.34 -7.14 7.81
N GLU A 63 9.54 -8.46 7.62
CA GLU A 63 10.38 -9.27 8.50
C GLU A 63 11.87 -8.91 8.44
N LYS A 64 12.34 -8.40 7.30
CA LYS A 64 13.76 -8.03 7.10
C LYS A 64 14.12 -6.65 7.62
N PHE A 65 13.13 -5.81 7.94
CA PHE A 65 13.42 -4.46 8.41
C PHE A 65 13.81 -4.42 9.88
N ASP A 66 14.92 -3.76 10.13
CA ASP A 66 15.33 -3.37 11.49
C ASP A 66 14.86 -1.93 11.77
N TYR A 67 13.65 -1.80 12.29
CA TYR A 67 13.01 -0.51 12.58
C TYR A 67 13.78 0.40 13.53
N SER A 68 14.77 -0.13 14.23
CA SER A 68 15.60 0.67 15.12
C SER A 68 16.70 1.46 14.39
N GLN A 69 17.01 1.08 13.15
CA GLN A 69 18.12 1.67 12.39
C GLN A 69 17.66 2.46 11.17
N ASP A 70 16.76 1.88 10.36
CA ASP A 70 16.31 2.48 9.10
C ASP A 70 14.79 2.45 8.96
N VAL A 71 14.20 3.58 8.55
CA VAL A 71 12.79 3.63 8.15
C VAL A 71 12.66 3.01 6.76
N PRO A 72 11.89 1.93 6.61
CA PRO A 72 11.68 1.32 5.31
C PRO A 72 10.93 2.26 4.36
N LYS A 73 11.31 2.26 3.08
CA LYS A 73 10.75 3.14 2.06
C LYS A 73 10.24 2.34 0.87
N ILE A 74 9.04 2.66 0.43
CA ILE A 74 8.46 2.13 -0.80
C ILE A 74 8.27 3.27 -1.79
N VAL A 75 8.81 3.10 -2.99
CA VAL A 75 8.64 4.04 -4.10
C VAL A 75 7.82 3.37 -5.18
N ILE A 76 6.69 3.97 -5.51
CA ILE A 76 5.78 3.52 -6.56
C ILE A 76 5.82 4.55 -7.68
N PHE A 77 6.00 4.07 -8.90
CA PHE A 77 5.92 4.88 -10.11
C PHE A 77 4.82 4.33 -11.00
N ASN A 78 3.68 5.03 -11.05
CA ASN A 78 2.53 4.62 -11.82
C ASN A 78 2.44 5.46 -13.11
N ASN A 79 2.94 4.93 -14.21
CA ASN A 79 2.89 5.58 -15.53
C ASN A 79 1.89 4.93 -16.50
N GLU A 80 1.00 4.09 -16.00
CA GLU A 80 0.00 3.44 -16.85
C GLU A 80 -1.03 4.45 -17.32
N LYS A 81 -1.38 4.45 -18.61
CA LYS A 81 -2.38 5.37 -19.18
C LYS A 81 -3.77 5.19 -18.57
N SER A 82 -4.09 4.01 -18.10
CA SER A 82 -5.29 3.72 -17.31
C SER A 82 -5.17 4.19 -15.86
N GLY A 83 -3.94 4.35 -15.36
CA GLY A 83 -3.54 5.03 -14.13
C GLY A 83 -4.17 4.55 -12.84
N GLU A 84 -5.02 3.56 -12.91
CA GLU A 84 -5.86 3.19 -11.77
C GLU A 84 -5.12 2.22 -10.84
N LEU A 85 -4.74 2.70 -9.67
CA LEU A 85 -4.58 1.85 -8.51
C LEU A 85 -5.95 1.30 -8.13
N THR A 86 -5.98 0.06 -7.68
CA THR A 86 -7.23 -0.51 -7.15
C THR A 86 -7.46 -0.02 -5.72
N ARG A 87 -8.69 -0.13 -5.23
CA ARG A 87 -8.99 0.17 -3.83
C ARG A 87 -8.17 -0.72 -2.88
N SER A 88 -7.93 -1.98 -3.23
CA SER A 88 -7.09 -2.88 -2.43
C SER A 88 -5.64 -2.42 -2.37
N ASP A 89 -5.09 -1.88 -3.46
CA ASP A 89 -3.75 -1.30 -3.46
C ASP A 89 -3.69 -0.08 -2.54
N ALA A 90 -4.68 0.80 -2.63
CA ALA A 90 -4.78 1.98 -1.77
C ALA A 90 -4.86 1.61 -0.27
N VAL A 91 -5.65 0.58 0.08
CA VAL A 91 -5.73 0.05 1.45
C VAL A 91 -4.39 -0.52 1.91
N LEU A 92 -3.68 -1.23 1.03
CA LEU A 92 -2.35 -1.76 1.35
C LEU A 92 -1.33 -0.63 1.59
N LEU A 93 -1.39 0.46 0.82
CA LEU A 93 -0.52 1.63 1.03
C LEU A 93 -0.82 2.32 2.37
N LEU A 94 -2.09 2.48 2.73
CA LEU A 94 -2.48 2.99 4.05
C LEU A 94 -1.90 2.11 5.17
N PHE A 95 -2.07 0.80 5.07
CA PHE A 95 -1.52 -0.15 6.04
C PHE A 95 0.00 -0.05 6.15
N LEU A 96 0.71 0.01 5.01
CA LEU A 96 2.17 0.13 5.01
C LEU A 96 2.64 1.41 5.70
N ASN A 97 1.94 2.52 5.49
CA ASN A 97 2.21 3.75 6.19
C ASN A 97 1.92 3.62 7.71
N GLN A 98 0.82 2.98 8.10
CA GLN A 98 0.47 2.75 9.50
C GLN A 98 1.48 1.85 10.24
N ILE A 99 2.09 0.88 9.56
CA ILE A 99 3.13 0.04 10.15
C ILE A 99 4.52 0.69 10.15
N GLY A 100 4.64 1.95 9.70
CA GLY A 100 5.88 2.73 9.75
C GLY A 100 6.73 2.69 8.50
N VAL A 101 6.16 2.36 7.34
CA VAL A 101 6.82 2.44 6.03
C VAL A 101 6.56 3.80 5.39
N ASP A 102 7.61 4.51 4.99
CA ASP A 102 7.46 5.71 4.14
C ASP A 102 7.03 5.29 2.74
N VAL A 103 5.91 5.83 2.28
CA VAL A 103 5.37 5.54 0.94
C VAL A 103 5.51 6.77 0.05
N PHE A 104 6.22 6.63 -1.07
CA PHE A 104 6.35 7.64 -2.11
C PHE A 104 5.65 7.15 -3.37
N HIS A 105 4.60 7.86 -3.77
CA HIS A 105 3.84 7.53 -4.96
C HIS A 105 4.00 8.62 -6.02
N PHE A 106 4.58 8.26 -7.17
CA PHE A 106 4.75 9.12 -8.32
C PHE A 106 3.74 8.78 -9.40
N ASN A 107 2.87 9.74 -9.71
CA ASN A 107 1.87 9.63 -10.77
C ASN A 107 2.13 10.70 -11.84
N PRO A 108 2.85 10.39 -12.94
CA PRO A 108 3.10 11.35 -13.99
C PRO A 108 1.89 11.57 -14.91
N THR A 109 0.81 10.83 -14.74
CA THR A 109 -0.37 10.90 -15.64
C THR A 109 -1.22 12.14 -15.43
N GLY A 110 -1.09 12.79 -14.26
CA GLY A 110 -1.93 13.92 -13.86
C GLY A 110 -3.41 13.56 -13.62
N ARG A 111 -3.73 12.27 -13.58
CA ARG A 111 -5.07 11.75 -13.28
C ARG A 111 -5.11 11.27 -11.85
N ASN A 112 -6.30 11.35 -11.25
CA ASN A 112 -6.54 10.77 -9.94
C ASN A 112 -6.38 9.25 -10.01
N ASP A 113 -5.57 8.66 -9.13
CA ASP A 113 -5.39 7.22 -9.04
C ASP A 113 -5.58 6.69 -7.62
N ILE A 114 -5.11 7.39 -6.60
CA ILE A 114 -5.32 7.06 -5.18
C ILE A 114 -6.46 7.87 -4.56
N GLU A 115 -6.70 9.07 -5.06
CA GLU A 115 -7.66 10.03 -4.54
C GLU A 115 -9.12 9.52 -4.51
N PRO A 116 -9.55 8.62 -5.43
CA PRO A 116 -10.89 8.04 -5.34
C PRO A 116 -11.10 7.18 -4.09
N TYR A 117 -10.03 6.65 -3.50
CA TYR A 117 -10.08 5.63 -2.44
C TYR A 117 -9.60 6.12 -1.09
N ILE A 118 -8.78 7.18 -1.05
CA ILE A 118 -8.15 7.68 0.17
C ILE A 118 -8.54 9.14 0.40
N GLU A 119 -8.79 9.50 1.66
CA GLU A 119 -9.06 10.88 2.05
C GLU A 119 -7.82 11.75 1.88
N ALA A 120 -8.02 12.99 1.42
CA ALA A 120 -6.93 13.93 1.12
C ALA A 120 -6.05 14.26 2.35
N GLY A 121 -6.57 14.07 3.55
CA GLY A 121 -5.80 14.26 4.79
C GLY A 121 -4.85 13.11 5.14
N ALA A 122 -4.87 12.01 4.38
CA ALA A 122 -4.04 10.84 4.63
C ALA A 122 -2.67 10.88 3.93
N PHE A 123 -2.45 11.84 3.05
CA PHE A 123 -1.20 11.98 2.29
C PHE A 123 -0.93 13.45 1.93
N ASP A 124 0.36 13.76 1.74
CA ASP A 124 0.79 15.04 1.20
C ASP A 124 0.92 14.94 -0.32
N SER A 125 0.35 15.92 -1.04
CA SER A 125 0.40 15.97 -2.49
C SER A 125 1.30 17.11 -2.96
N HIS A 126 2.30 16.79 -3.79
CA HIS A 126 3.20 17.76 -4.40
C HIS A 126 3.09 17.69 -5.91
N TRP A 127 2.65 18.78 -6.52
CA TRP A 127 2.63 18.91 -7.97
C TRP A 127 4.03 19.28 -8.46
N LEU A 128 4.59 18.40 -9.28
CA LEU A 128 5.82 18.67 -10.01
C LEU A 128 5.47 19.43 -11.30
N GLU A 129 6.34 20.35 -11.73
CA GLU A 129 6.19 21.02 -13.01
C GLU A 129 6.17 20.00 -14.16
N GLU A 130 5.59 20.39 -15.31
CA GLU A 130 5.23 19.55 -16.45
C GLU A 130 6.17 18.36 -16.70
N VAL A 131 5.66 17.15 -16.50
CA VAL A 131 6.36 15.93 -16.88
C VAL A 131 5.90 15.53 -18.28
N ASN A 132 6.82 15.36 -19.20
CA ASN A 132 6.51 14.86 -20.54
C ASN A 132 6.16 13.39 -20.47
N PHE A 133 4.93 13.03 -20.84
CA PHE A 133 4.41 11.65 -20.81
C PHE A 133 5.16 10.67 -21.72
N ASP A 134 5.89 11.19 -22.71
CA ASP A 134 6.63 10.37 -23.68
C ASP A 134 8.08 10.09 -23.25
N LEU A 135 8.46 10.49 -22.02
CA LEU A 135 9.78 10.14 -21.50
C LEU A 135 9.84 8.64 -21.20
N GLU A 136 10.55 7.92 -22.06
CA GLU A 136 10.96 6.56 -21.74
C GLU A 136 11.92 6.58 -20.56
N PHE A 137 11.61 5.79 -19.53
CA PHE A 137 12.51 5.62 -18.40
C PHE A 137 13.71 4.77 -18.81
N HIS A 138 14.83 5.40 -19.10
CA HIS A 138 16.11 4.76 -19.37
C HIS A 138 16.83 4.38 -18.08
N GLY A 139 16.18 3.55 -17.26
CA GLY A 139 16.79 3.05 -16.03
C GLY A 139 17.83 1.96 -16.28
N SER A 140 18.82 1.86 -15.42
CA SER A 140 19.75 0.73 -15.40
C SER A 140 18.98 -0.59 -15.22
N SER A 141 19.55 -1.73 -15.62
CA SER A 141 18.90 -3.06 -15.54
C SER A 141 18.39 -3.42 -14.14
N ALA A 142 18.97 -2.83 -13.07
CA ALA A 142 18.52 -2.98 -11.69
C ALA A 142 17.10 -2.43 -11.46
N TYR A 143 16.73 -1.33 -12.12
CA TYR A 143 15.39 -0.75 -12.00
C TYR A 143 14.32 -1.52 -12.77
N LYS A 144 14.68 -2.22 -13.86
CA LYS A 144 13.74 -3.09 -14.58
C LYS A 144 13.23 -4.24 -13.69
N ASN A 145 14.11 -4.76 -12.84
CA ASN A 145 13.74 -5.80 -11.88
C ASN A 145 12.81 -5.24 -10.78
N LEU A 146 13.02 -3.99 -10.33
CA LEU A 146 12.15 -3.35 -9.33
C LEU A 146 10.75 -3.11 -9.89
N SER A 147 10.61 -2.60 -11.12
CA SER A 147 9.31 -2.37 -11.74
C SER A 147 8.52 -3.67 -11.99
N GLN A 148 9.21 -4.76 -12.29
CA GLN A 148 8.58 -6.08 -12.39
C GLN A 148 8.19 -6.65 -11.02
N THR A 149 8.97 -6.36 -9.98
CA THR A 149 8.66 -6.74 -8.60
C THR A 149 7.44 -5.98 -8.09
N ILE A 150 7.34 -4.68 -8.36
CA ILE A 150 6.16 -3.87 -8.00
C ILE A 150 4.91 -4.31 -8.79
N LYS A 151 5.03 -4.59 -10.09
CA LYS A 151 3.92 -5.19 -10.88
C LYS A 151 3.49 -6.56 -10.37
N GLY A 152 4.40 -7.32 -9.77
CA GLY A 152 4.10 -8.58 -9.08
C GLY A 152 3.43 -8.39 -7.72
N LEU A 153 3.68 -7.26 -7.04
CA LEU A 153 3.06 -6.89 -5.76
C LEU A 153 1.56 -6.58 -5.91
N PHE A 154 1.18 -5.95 -7.00
CA PHE A 154 -0.17 -5.46 -7.27
C PHE A 154 -0.95 -6.29 -8.32
N ARG A 155 -0.59 -7.56 -8.55
CA ARG A 155 -1.47 -8.42 -9.35
C ARG A 155 -2.75 -8.71 -8.58
N PRO A 156 -3.93 -8.33 -9.11
CA PRO A 156 -5.20 -8.72 -8.50
C PRO A 156 -5.26 -10.24 -8.44
N PHE A 157 -5.68 -10.77 -7.31
CA PHE A 157 -6.08 -12.16 -7.21
C PHE A 157 -7.36 -12.34 -8.03
N LEU A 158 -7.27 -12.95 -9.21
CA LEU A 158 -8.36 -13.60 -9.89
C LEU A 158 -8.43 -15.05 -9.43
#